data_cd2931c74b387cfb09dcf80155dd5edb
#
_entry.id   cd2931c74b387cfb09dcf80155dd5edb
#
_cell.length_a   1.000
_cell.length_b   1.000
_cell.length_c   1.000
_cell.angle_alpha   90.00
_cell.angle_beta   90.00
_cell.angle_gamma   90.00
#
_symmetry.space_group_name_H-M   'P 1'
#
loop_
_entity.id
_entity.type
_entity.pdbx_description
1 polymer ?
#
loop_
_entity_poly.entity_id
_entity_poly.type
_entity_poly.pdbx_seq_one_letter_code
_entity_poly.pdbx_strand_id
1 'polypeptide(L)'
;MQNTLREVFGNIDIYLFDQLLKGRYDNCRKVLDAGCGGGRNLFYFLRNGYEVFGVDPDQRAVETVKKLSAALAPHNPLENFVVCSAENLPYNDNAFDLIVCSAVLHFAKDEQQFSAMLQSMFRVLKPGGYFFARLASDIGIEELVKPLGNRRYLLPDGTERFLVNEQMLLTYTYELGELYEPIKTTNVQNLRCMTTWCIQKYNR
;
A
#
# COMPACT_ATOMS: atom_id res chain seq x y z
N MET A 1 -21.14 1.32 -25.37
CA MET A 1 -19.74 0.83 -25.57
C MET A 1 -19.33 0.05 -24.34
N GLN A 2 -18.76 -1.14 -24.49
CA GLN A 2 -18.17 -1.86 -23.34
C GLN A 2 -16.87 -1.16 -22.92
N ASN A 3 -16.74 -0.81 -21.64
CA ASN A 3 -15.50 -0.29 -21.08
C ASN A 3 -14.40 -1.36 -21.16
N THR A 4 -13.20 -0.96 -21.56
CA THR A 4 -12.02 -1.84 -21.50
C THR A 4 -11.63 -2.10 -20.04
N LEU A 5 -10.92 -3.21 -19.75
CA LEU A 5 -10.39 -3.49 -18.41
C LEU A 5 -9.53 -2.32 -17.89
N ARG A 6 -8.78 -1.66 -18.78
CA ARG A 6 -7.95 -0.51 -18.40
C ARG A 6 -8.77 0.72 -18.01
N GLU A 7 -9.92 0.93 -18.63
CA GLU A 7 -10.85 2.01 -18.26
C GLU A 7 -11.51 1.74 -16.90
N VAL A 8 -11.76 0.46 -16.59
CA VAL A 8 -12.38 0.06 -15.30
C VAL A 8 -11.38 0.10 -14.15
N PHE A 9 -10.19 -0.46 -14.34
CA PHE A 9 -9.21 -0.70 -13.28
C PHE A 9 -7.96 0.18 -13.32
N GLY A 10 -7.77 0.96 -14.40
CA GLY A 10 -6.56 1.74 -14.60
C GLY A 10 -5.30 0.86 -14.73
N ASN A 11 -4.21 1.29 -14.09
CA ASN A 11 -2.95 0.53 -13.98
C ASN A 11 -2.81 -0.07 -12.56
N ILE A 12 -3.89 -0.62 -12.02
CA ILE A 12 -3.93 -1.20 -10.68
C ILE A 12 -2.81 -2.23 -10.48
N ASP A 13 -2.30 -2.32 -9.27
CA ASP A 13 -1.38 -3.39 -8.89
C ASP A 13 -2.07 -4.75 -9.06
N ILE A 14 -1.43 -5.69 -9.76
CA ILE A 14 -2.04 -6.99 -10.11
C ILE A 14 -2.42 -7.81 -8.88
N TYR A 15 -1.68 -7.69 -7.77
CA TYR A 15 -1.99 -8.42 -6.54
C TYR A 15 -3.10 -7.75 -5.73
N LEU A 16 -3.27 -6.42 -5.83
CA LEU A 16 -4.45 -5.73 -5.32
C LEU A 16 -5.69 -6.15 -6.14
N PHE A 17 -5.55 -6.25 -7.46
CA PHE A 17 -6.61 -6.73 -8.33
C PHE A 17 -7.02 -8.18 -7.99
N ASP A 18 -6.06 -9.08 -7.70
CA ASP A 18 -6.34 -10.44 -7.22
C ASP A 18 -7.22 -10.44 -5.95
N GLN A 19 -6.97 -9.51 -5.01
CA GLN A 19 -7.78 -9.41 -3.79
C GLN A 19 -9.20 -8.88 -4.08
N LEU A 20 -9.35 -7.96 -5.03
CA LEU A 20 -10.67 -7.51 -5.49
C LEU A 20 -11.45 -8.66 -6.14
N LEU A 21 -10.81 -9.46 -7.00
CA LEU A 21 -11.44 -10.63 -7.63
C LEU A 21 -11.89 -11.69 -6.61
N LYS A 22 -11.20 -11.78 -5.47
CA LYS A 22 -11.58 -12.66 -4.35
C LYS A 22 -12.71 -12.10 -3.48
N GLY A 23 -13.21 -10.89 -3.77
CA GLY A 23 -14.25 -10.24 -2.97
C GLY A 23 -13.81 -9.83 -1.56
N ARG A 24 -12.49 -9.76 -1.29
CA ARG A 24 -11.97 -9.49 0.06
C ARG A 24 -12.43 -8.15 0.63
N TYR A 25 -12.67 -7.18 -0.23
CA TYR A 25 -12.98 -5.79 0.16
C TYR A 25 -14.43 -5.39 -0.11
N ASP A 26 -15.32 -6.33 -0.46
CA ASP A 26 -16.72 -6.04 -0.80
C ASP A 26 -17.49 -5.36 0.35
N ASN A 27 -17.12 -5.67 1.59
CA ASN A 27 -17.72 -5.07 2.78
C ASN A 27 -17.02 -3.80 3.27
N CYS A 28 -15.92 -3.39 2.62
CA CYS A 28 -15.23 -2.13 2.94
C CYS A 28 -16.03 -0.95 2.40
N ARG A 29 -15.94 0.21 3.09
CA ARG A 29 -16.56 1.46 2.68
C ARG A 29 -15.54 2.58 2.55
N LYS A 30 -14.64 2.70 3.53
CA LYS A 30 -13.60 3.73 3.59
C LYS A 30 -12.25 3.13 3.26
N VAL A 31 -11.63 3.64 2.20
CA VAL A 31 -10.34 3.16 1.68
C VAL A 31 -9.32 4.28 1.71
N LEU A 32 -8.17 4.02 2.31
CA LEU A 32 -7.01 4.91 2.28
C LEU A 32 -5.91 4.30 1.40
N ASP A 33 -5.39 5.06 0.44
CA ASP A 33 -4.14 4.75 -0.26
C ASP A 33 -3.00 5.59 0.34
N ALA A 34 -2.16 4.96 1.15
CA ALA A 34 -1.01 5.58 1.81
C ALA A 34 0.20 5.56 0.87
N GLY A 35 0.51 6.73 0.29
CA GLY A 35 1.42 6.90 -0.83
C GLY A 35 0.70 6.70 -2.16
N CYS A 36 -0.40 7.45 -2.34
CA CYS A 36 -1.33 7.24 -3.45
C CYS A 36 -0.76 7.59 -4.82
N GLY A 37 0.33 8.38 -4.89
CA GLY A 37 0.85 8.88 -6.15
C GLY A 37 -0.24 9.53 -6.99
N GLY A 38 -0.29 9.22 -8.28
CA GLY A 38 -1.33 9.68 -9.19
C GLY A 38 -2.65 8.88 -9.12
N GLY A 39 -2.84 8.01 -8.10
CA GLY A 39 -4.09 7.28 -7.89
C GLY A 39 -4.25 6.00 -8.71
N ARG A 40 -3.16 5.37 -9.19
CA ARG A 40 -3.23 4.16 -10.05
C ARG A 40 -4.04 3.01 -9.45
N ASN A 41 -4.06 2.89 -8.12
CA ASN A 41 -4.76 1.83 -7.39
C ASN A 41 -6.21 2.21 -7.02
N LEU A 42 -6.64 3.44 -7.30
CA LEU A 42 -7.90 3.99 -6.82
C LEU A 42 -9.05 3.94 -7.82
N PHE A 43 -8.79 3.64 -9.10
CA PHE A 43 -9.82 3.64 -10.17
C PHE A 43 -11.05 2.81 -9.80
N TYR A 44 -10.83 1.56 -9.39
CA TYR A 44 -11.93 0.67 -9.01
C TYR A 44 -12.75 1.23 -7.84
N PHE A 45 -12.08 1.65 -6.77
CA PHE A 45 -12.74 2.16 -5.58
C PHE A 45 -13.55 3.43 -5.85
N LEU A 46 -12.97 4.40 -6.58
CA LEU A 46 -13.66 5.63 -6.98
C LEU A 46 -14.91 5.34 -7.81
N ARG A 47 -14.84 4.41 -8.76
CA ARG A 47 -15.96 4.08 -9.65
C ARG A 47 -17.07 3.28 -8.98
N ASN A 48 -16.76 2.56 -7.91
CA ASN A 48 -17.70 1.67 -7.22
C ASN A 48 -18.25 2.24 -5.91
N GLY A 49 -18.13 3.57 -5.72
CA GLY A 49 -18.83 4.28 -4.64
C GLY A 49 -18.20 4.09 -3.25
N TYR A 50 -16.93 3.70 -3.18
CA TYR A 50 -16.19 3.75 -1.93
C TYR A 50 -15.91 5.21 -1.54
N GLU A 51 -15.82 5.48 -0.25
CA GLU A 51 -15.29 6.74 0.26
C GLU A 51 -13.75 6.64 0.25
N VAL A 52 -13.12 7.33 -0.71
CA VAL A 52 -11.71 7.16 -1.04
C VAL A 52 -10.89 8.31 -0.47
N PHE A 53 -9.80 7.94 0.18
CA PHE A 53 -8.80 8.85 0.73
C PHE A 53 -7.42 8.52 0.15
N GLY A 54 -6.57 9.53 0.08
CA GLY A 54 -5.19 9.34 -0.37
C GLY A 54 -4.24 10.32 0.28
N VAL A 55 -3.05 9.84 0.62
CA VAL A 55 -1.96 10.71 1.07
C VAL A 55 -0.71 10.45 0.25
N ASP A 56 0.04 11.49 -0.01
CA ASP A 56 1.35 11.40 -0.65
C ASP A 56 2.19 12.62 -0.20
N PRO A 57 3.50 12.49 0.05
CA PRO A 57 4.35 13.64 0.36
C PRO A 57 4.57 14.58 -0.84
N ASP A 58 4.36 14.11 -2.07
CA ASP A 58 4.47 14.92 -3.28
C ASP A 58 3.14 15.64 -3.58
N GLN A 59 3.15 16.96 -3.48
CA GLN A 59 2.01 17.81 -3.81
C GLN A 59 1.49 17.58 -5.24
N ARG A 60 2.37 17.34 -6.23
CA ARG A 60 1.96 17.09 -7.63
C ARG A 60 1.20 15.78 -7.77
N ALA A 61 1.59 14.77 -7.00
CA ALA A 61 0.87 13.50 -6.93
C ALA A 61 -0.55 13.72 -6.37
N VAL A 62 -0.68 14.47 -5.27
CA VAL A 62 -1.98 14.80 -4.65
C VAL A 62 -2.86 15.61 -5.62
N GLU A 63 -2.32 16.59 -6.33
CA GLU A 63 -3.07 17.34 -7.35
C GLU A 63 -3.55 16.43 -8.50
N THR A 64 -2.72 15.47 -8.90
CA THR A 64 -3.06 14.50 -9.95
C THR A 64 -4.20 13.58 -9.51
N VAL A 65 -4.14 13.03 -8.30
CA VAL A 65 -5.20 12.15 -7.78
C VAL A 65 -6.50 12.92 -7.53
N LYS A 66 -6.46 14.18 -7.12
CA LYS A 66 -7.64 15.05 -7.02
C LYS A 66 -8.35 15.21 -8.37
N LYS A 67 -7.60 15.45 -9.46
CA LYS A 67 -8.17 15.51 -10.82
C LYS A 67 -8.79 14.18 -11.24
N LEU A 68 -8.13 13.07 -10.93
CA LEU A 68 -8.65 11.74 -11.18
C LEU A 68 -9.96 11.50 -10.41
N SER A 69 -10.00 11.83 -9.12
CA SER A 69 -11.19 11.67 -8.28
C SER A 69 -12.35 12.53 -8.79
N ALA A 70 -12.10 13.80 -9.13
CA ALA A 70 -13.13 14.66 -9.71
C ALA A 70 -13.73 14.10 -11.00
N ALA A 71 -12.92 13.43 -11.83
CA ALA A 71 -13.38 12.84 -13.09
C ALA A 71 -14.14 11.53 -12.89
N LEU A 72 -13.75 10.68 -11.95
CA LEU A 72 -14.32 9.33 -11.76
C LEU A 72 -15.42 9.27 -10.71
N ALA A 73 -15.34 10.10 -9.67
CA ALA A 73 -16.22 10.14 -8.51
C ALA A 73 -16.44 11.58 -8.04
N PRO A 74 -17.22 12.42 -8.75
CA PRO A 74 -17.41 13.83 -8.38
C PRO A 74 -18.01 14.05 -6.99
N HIS A 75 -18.63 13.02 -6.42
CA HIS A 75 -19.20 13.04 -5.06
C HIS A 75 -18.14 12.77 -3.97
N ASN A 76 -16.96 12.25 -4.31
CA ASN A 76 -15.88 12.01 -3.35
C ASN A 76 -15.19 13.34 -3.03
N PRO A 77 -15.14 13.80 -1.77
CA PRO A 77 -14.56 15.09 -1.42
C PRO A 77 -13.08 15.17 -1.80
N LEU A 78 -12.65 16.26 -2.41
CA LEU A 78 -11.25 16.47 -2.81
C LEU A 78 -10.33 16.65 -1.60
N GLU A 79 -10.88 17.07 -0.47
CA GLU A 79 -10.22 17.22 0.84
C GLU A 79 -9.75 15.87 1.40
N ASN A 80 -10.29 14.77 0.92
CA ASN A 80 -9.85 13.42 1.25
C ASN A 80 -8.42 13.12 0.76
N PHE A 81 -7.89 13.95 -0.15
CA PHE A 81 -6.53 13.81 -0.67
C PHE A 81 -5.62 14.89 -0.09
N VAL A 82 -4.64 14.48 0.70
CA VAL A 82 -3.82 15.36 1.54
C VAL A 82 -2.34 15.15 1.27
N VAL A 83 -1.57 16.25 1.24
CA VAL A 83 -0.10 16.20 1.21
C VAL A 83 0.38 15.82 2.61
N CYS A 84 0.85 14.58 2.76
CA CYS A 84 1.25 14.04 4.05
C CYS A 84 2.15 12.81 3.87
N SER A 85 3.08 12.61 4.79
CA SER A 85 3.86 11.37 4.88
C SER A 85 3.09 10.26 5.62
N ALA A 86 3.40 9.01 5.32
CA ALA A 86 2.71 7.85 5.91
C ALA A 86 2.93 7.69 7.43
N GLU A 87 3.98 8.32 7.98
CA GLU A 87 4.28 8.31 9.41
C GLU A 87 3.32 9.17 10.25
N ASN A 88 2.66 10.15 9.64
CA ASN A 88 1.88 11.18 10.34
C ASN A 88 0.48 11.35 9.72
N LEU A 89 -0.26 10.27 9.56
CA LEU A 89 -1.59 10.30 8.95
C LEU A 89 -2.55 11.19 9.75
N PRO A 90 -3.17 12.22 9.12
CA PRO A 90 -3.99 13.23 9.80
C PRO A 90 -5.45 12.77 10.00
N TYR A 91 -5.64 11.50 10.33
CA TYR A 91 -6.95 10.89 10.51
C TYR A 91 -7.12 10.36 11.92
N ASN A 92 -8.38 10.27 12.35
CA ASN A 92 -8.76 9.66 13.63
C ASN A 92 -8.41 8.17 13.65
N ASP A 93 -8.23 7.63 14.84
CA ASP A 93 -8.06 6.20 15.05
C ASP A 93 -9.26 5.42 14.51
N ASN A 94 -8.99 4.25 13.96
CA ASN A 94 -10.02 3.33 13.46
C ASN A 94 -10.98 3.96 12.43
N ALA A 95 -10.45 4.77 11.52
CA ALA A 95 -11.24 5.46 10.50
C ALA A 95 -11.51 4.62 9.24
N PHE A 96 -10.59 3.71 8.87
CA PHE A 96 -10.59 3.03 7.57
C PHE A 96 -10.87 1.54 7.66
N ASP A 97 -11.58 1.01 6.68
CA ASP A 97 -11.84 -0.42 6.52
C ASP A 97 -10.69 -1.12 5.77
N LEU A 98 -10.07 -0.39 4.83
CA LEU A 98 -8.95 -0.86 4.02
C LEU A 98 -7.87 0.22 3.94
N ILE A 99 -6.62 -0.20 4.13
CA ILE A 99 -5.44 0.61 3.78
C ILE A 99 -4.66 -0.11 2.70
N VAL A 100 -4.41 0.60 1.60
CA VAL A 100 -3.50 0.21 0.52
C VAL A 100 -2.19 0.95 0.71
N CYS A 101 -1.05 0.23 0.65
CA CYS A 101 0.30 0.79 0.75
C CYS A 101 1.20 0.10 -0.29
N SER A 102 1.12 0.54 -1.55
CA SER A 102 1.81 -0.11 -2.67
C SER A 102 3.03 0.68 -3.12
N ALA A 103 4.20 0.08 -2.99
CA ALA A 103 5.48 0.66 -3.37
C ALA A 103 5.88 1.92 -2.56
N VAL A 104 5.65 1.89 -1.25
CA VAL A 104 5.93 3.01 -0.33
C VAL A 104 6.90 2.61 0.78
N LEU A 105 6.63 1.55 1.51
CA LEU A 105 7.40 1.13 2.69
C LEU A 105 8.90 0.90 2.41
N HIS A 106 9.25 0.53 1.19
CA HIS A 106 10.64 0.32 0.80
C HIS A 106 11.45 1.62 0.57
N PHE A 107 10.82 2.79 0.75
CA PHE A 107 11.51 4.07 0.78
C PHE A 107 11.93 4.50 2.20
N ALA A 108 11.59 3.74 3.22
CA ALA A 108 12.05 3.99 4.57
C ALA A 108 13.58 4.14 4.61
N LYS A 109 14.06 5.10 5.40
CA LYS A 109 15.51 5.34 5.59
C LYS A 109 16.13 4.35 6.56
N ASP A 110 15.32 3.80 7.46
CA ASP A 110 15.70 2.87 8.52
C ASP A 110 14.47 2.11 9.04
N GLU A 111 14.70 1.16 9.96
CA GLU A 111 13.65 0.36 10.58
C GLU A 111 12.74 1.19 11.50
N GLN A 112 13.25 2.28 12.09
CA GLN A 112 12.46 3.17 12.91
C GLN A 112 11.38 3.88 12.08
N GLN A 113 11.75 4.42 10.90
CA GLN A 113 10.77 5.04 9.99
C GLN A 113 9.80 4.02 9.44
N PHE A 114 10.27 2.83 9.05
CA PHE A 114 9.39 1.74 8.61
C PHE A 114 8.34 1.40 9.67
N SER A 115 8.76 1.23 10.93
CA SER A 115 7.87 0.98 12.06
C SER A 115 6.89 2.13 12.29
N ALA A 116 7.35 3.39 12.22
CA ALA A 116 6.49 4.57 12.38
C ALA A 116 5.40 4.64 11.29
N MET A 117 5.74 4.32 10.04
CA MET A 117 4.75 4.24 8.95
C MET A 117 3.69 3.18 9.26
N LEU A 118 4.11 1.96 9.68
CA LEU A 118 3.18 0.89 10.04
C LEU A 118 2.29 1.29 11.21
N GLN A 119 2.86 1.82 12.29
CA GLN A 119 2.11 2.25 13.48
C GLN A 119 1.06 3.29 13.11
N SER A 120 1.41 4.29 12.28
CA SER A 120 0.47 5.31 11.83
C SER A 120 -0.68 4.71 11.01
N MET A 121 -0.37 3.80 10.07
CA MET A 121 -1.39 3.12 9.25
C MET A 121 -2.29 2.21 10.10
N PHE A 122 -1.70 1.41 11.01
CA PHE A 122 -2.50 0.53 11.87
C PHE A 122 -3.29 1.28 12.95
N ARG A 123 -2.86 2.47 13.37
CA ARG A 123 -3.65 3.35 14.23
C ARG A 123 -4.97 3.75 13.57
N VAL A 124 -4.92 4.18 12.31
CA VAL A 124 -6.10 4.65 11.59
C VAL A 124 -6.94 3.51 10.96
N LEU A 125 -6.41 2.29 10.88
CA LEU A 125 -7.12 1.10 10.42
C LEU A 125 -8.06 0.58 11.52
N LYS A 126 -9.30 0.26 11.18
CA LYS A 126 -10.28 -0.33 12.12
C LYS A 126 -9.83 -1.71 12.62
N PRO A 127 -10.23 -2.13 13.84
CA PRO A 127 -10.21 -3.54 14.20
C PRO A 127 -10.93 -4.37 13.14
N GLY A 128 -10.36 -5.50 12.74
CA GLY A 128 -10.87 -6.34 11.63
C GLY A 128 -10.67 -5.76 10.23
N GLY A 129 -10.12 -4.56 10.10
CA GLY A 129 -9.83 -3.92 8.81
C GLY A 129 -8.67 -4.58 8.07
N TYR A 130 -8.59 -4.33 6.78
CA TYR A 130 -7.61 -4.94 5.88
C TYR A 130 -6.45 -4.00 5.56
N PHE A 131 -5.25 -4.52 5.64
CA PHE A 131 -4.03 -3.85 5.19
C PHE A 131 -3.43 -4.61 4.02
N PHE A 132 -3.27 -3.94 2.89
CA PHE A 132 -2.60 -4.47 1.71
C PHE A 132 -1.31 -3.70 1.49
N ALA A 133 -0.17 -4.37 1.49
CA ALA A 133 1.10 -3.78 1.13
C ALA A 133 1.79 -4.53 0.00
N ARG A 134 2.51 -3.75 -0.83
CA ARG A 134 3.46 -4.28 -1.79
C ARG A 134 4.77 -3.52 -1.67
N LEU A 135 5.84 -4.22 -1.33
CA LEU A 135 7.12 -3.61 -0.98
C LEU A 135 8.30 -4.45 -1.45
N ALA A 136 9.49 -3.84 -1.52
CA ALA A 136 10.71 -4.54 -1.87
C ALA A 136 11.15 -5.45 -0.71
N SER A 137 11.66 -6.64 -1.05
CA SER A 137 12.22 -7.61 -0.12
C SER A 137 13.53 -8.20 -0.67
N ASP A 138 14.30 -8.81 0.22
CA ASP A 138 15.45 -9.64 -0.18
C ASP A 138 15.05 -11.09 -0.52
N ILE A 139 13.80 -11.49 -0.25
CA ILE A 139 13.32 -12.87 -0.39
C ILE A 139 13.58 -13.42 -1.80
N GLY A 140 14.50 -14.40 -1.90
CA GLY A 140 14.90 -15.04 -3.12
C GLY A 140 16.01 -14.33 -3.92
N ILE A 141 16.61 -13.27 -3.34
CA ILE A 141 17.81 -12.57 -3.85
C ILE A 141 18.77 -12.18 -2.72
N GLU A 142 18.71 -12.86 -1.59
CA GLU A 142 19.45 -12.54 -0.37
C GLU A 142 20.95 -12.35 -0.63
N GLU A 143 21.53 -13.25 -1.44
CA GLU A 143 22.96 -13.25 -1.77
C GLU A 143 23.36 -12.22 -2.86
N LEU A 144 22.38 -11.58 -3.48
CA LEU A 144 22.63 -10.66 -4.61
C LEU A 144 22.55 -9.19 -4.20
N VAL A 145 21.99 -8.88 -3.04
CA VAL A 145 21.84 -7.52 -2.54
C VAL A 145 23.07 -7.11 -1.71
N LYS A 146 23.48 -5.84 -1.81
CA LYS A 146 24.64 -5.32 -1.07
C LYS A 146 24.17 -4.43 0.08
N PRO A 147 24.48 -4.74 1.36
CA PRO A 147 24.06 -3.94 2.49
C PRO A 147 24.74 -2.57 2.50
N LEU A 148 23.96 -1.54 2.79
CA LEU A 148 24.39 -0.13 2.94
C LEU A 148 24.25 0.36 4.39
N GLY A 149 23.74 -0.48 5.30
CA GLY A 149 23.38 -0.13 6.67
C GLY A 149 21.90 0.22 6.83
N ASN A 150 21.39 0.14 8.07
CA ASN A 150 20.01 0.49 8.42
C ASN A 150 18.94 -0.23 7.59
N ARG A 151 19.19 -1.49 7.22
CA ARG A 151 18.38 -2.31 6.29
C ARG A 151 18.20 -1.70 4.90
N ARG A 152 19.04 -0.72 4.54
CA ARG A 152 19.15 -0.22 3.17
C ARG A 152 20.11 -1.10 2.39
N TYR A 153 19.75 -1.39 1.16
CA TYR A 153 20.52 -2.26 0.27
C TYR A 153 20.57 -1.68 -1.13
N LEU A 154 21.72 -1.86 -1.80
CA LEU A 154 21.83 -1.69 -3.23
C LEU A 154 21.40 -2.99 -3.92
N LEU A 155 20.39 -2.90 -4.77
CA LEU A 155 19.86 -4.02 -5.53
C LEU A 155 20.63 -4.19 -6.85
N PRO A 156 20.58 -5.39 -7.48
CA PRO A 156 21.19 -5.62 -8.78
C PRO A 156 20.71 -4.70 -9.90
N ASP A 157 19.50 -4.13 -9.82
CA ASP A 157 18.98 -3.14 -10.77
C ASP A 157 19.56 -1.72 -10.56
N GLY A 158 20.51 -1.56 -9.63
CA GLY A 158 21.16 -0.29 -9.30
C GLY A 158 20.35 0.63 -8.40
N THR A 159 19.18 0.21 -7.94
CA THR A 159 18.37 1.03 -7.01
C THR A 159 18.68 0.71 -5.55
N GLU A 160 18.56 1.73 -4.69
CA GLU A 160 18.68 1.56 -3.24
C GLU A 160 17.30 1.48 -2.60
N ARG A 161 17.06 0.46 -1.76
CA ARG A 161 15.79 0.27 -1.06
C ARG A 161 16.02 -0.20 0.37
N PHE A 162 15.07 0.11 1.22
CA PHE A 162 14.86 -0.61 2.46
C PHE A 162 14.27 -1.97 2.11
N LEU A 163 14.88 -3.05 2.57
CA LEU A 163 14.40 -4.40 2.28
C LEU A 163 13.88 -5.08 3.56
N VAL A 164 12.72 -5.71 3.42
CA VAL A 164 12.21 -6.64 4.41
C VAL A 164 12.61 -8.06 4.05
N ASN A 165 12.78 -8.91 5.06
CA ASN A 165 12.83 -10.35 4.89
C ASN A 165 11.55 -11.01 5.44
N GLU A 166 11.39 -12.31 5.21
CA GLU A 166 10.20 -13.06 5.64
C GLU A 166 10.02 -13.00 7.16
N GLN A 167 11.10 -13.18 7.94
CA GLN A 167 11.04 -13.13 9.40
C GLN A 167 10.52 -11.79 9.93
N MET A 168 10.97 -10.68 9.35
CA MET A 168 10.49 -9.34 9.72
C MET A 168 8.99 -9.19 9.45
N LEU A 169 8.53 -9.63 8.26
CA LEU A 169 7.11 -9.59 7.91
C LEU A 169 6.26 -10.44 8.87
N LEU A 170 6.71 -11.63 9.23
CA LEU A 170 6.01 -12.51 10.17
C LEU A 170 5.98 -11.92 11.59
N THR A 171 7.07 -11.29 12.03
CA THR A 171 7.12 -10.61 13.34
C THR A 171 6.10 -9.48 13.42
N TYR A 172 6.08 -8.57 12.45
CA TYR A 172 5.07 -7.51 12.41
C TYR A 172 3.65 -8.04 12.22
N THR A 173 3.47 -9.12 11.45
CA THR A 173 2.16 -9.76 11.33
C THR A 173 1.63 -10.21 12.69
N TYR A 174 2.46 -10.92 13.47
CA TYR A 174 2.08 -11.40 14.80
C TYR A 174 1.68 -10.26 15.77
N GLU A 175 2.33 -9.11 15.66
CA GLU A 175 2.02 -7.94 16.49
C GLU A 175 0.74 -7.22 16.06
N LEU A 176 0.47 -7.15 14.76
CA LEU A 176 -0.54 -6.27 14.17
C LEU A 176 -1.85 -6.97 13.80
N GLY A 177 -1.81 -8.27 13.46
CA GLY A 177 -2.97 -8.98 12.97
C GLY A 177 -2.66 -10.39 12.49
N GLU A 178 -3.41 -10.84 11.50
CA GLU A 178 -3.29 -12.16 10.89
C GLU A 178 -3.12 -12.03 9.37
N LEU A 179 -2.36 -12.94 8.75
CA LEU A 179 -2.30 -13.01 7.30
C LEU A 179 -3.64 -13.50 6.75
N TYR A 180 -4.31 -12.70 5.93
CA TYR A 180 -5.48 -13.16 5.18
C TYR A 180 -5.13 -13.69 3.79
N GLU A 181 -3.89 -13.56 3.38
CA GLU A 181 -3.30 -14.11 2.16
C GLU A 181 -1.86 -14.50 2.46
N PRO A 182 -1.35 -15.64 1.95
CA PRO A 182 0.07 -16.00 2.09
C PRO A 182 0.99 -14.90 1.55
N ILE A 183 2.15 -14.72 2.18
CA ILE A 183 3.20 -13.83 1.67
C ILE A 183 3.61 -14.32 0.28
N LYS A 184 3.57 -13.44 -0.71
CA LYS A 184 3.91 -13.75 -2.11
C LYS A 184 5.01 -12.83 -2.59
N THR A 185 6.09 -13.39 -3.09
CA THR A 185 7.20 -12.62 -3.65
C THR A 185 7.30 -12.85 -5.16
N THR A 186 7.40 -11.75 -5.90
CA THR A 186 7.68 -11.76 -7.34
C THR A 186 9.14 -11.41 -7.55
N ASN A 187 9.93 -12.38 -8.00
CA ASN A 187 11.31 -12.16 -8.43
C ASN A 187 11.32 -11.70 -9.91
N VAL A 188 11.90 -10.53 -10.16
CA VAL A 188 12.05 -9.96 -11.50
C VAL A 188 13.49 -10.20 -11.97
N GLN A 189 13.75 -11.36 -12.55
CA GLN A 189 15.04 -11.75 -13.16
C GLN A 189 16.25 -11.58 -12.22
N ASN A 190 16.06 -11.82 -10.93
CA ASN A 190 17.09 -11.60 -9.89
C ASN A 190 17.59 -10.14 -9.77
N LEU A 191 16.92 -9.20 -10.42
CA LEU A 191 17.24 -7.77 -10.34
C LEU A 191 16.61 -7.12 -9.11
N ARG A 192 15.40 -7.54 -8.76
CA ARG A 192 14.66 -7.10 -7.59
C ARG A 192 13.54 -8.07 -7.23
N CYS A 193 13.14 -8.06 -5.99
CA CYS A 193 11.94 -8.76 -5.52
C CYS A 193 10.92 -7.80 -4.94
N MET A 194 9.64 -8.06 -5.26
CA MET A 194 8.51 -7.31 -4.73
C MET A 194 7.56 -8.27 -4.02
N THR A 195 7.36 -8.04 -2.74
CA THR A 195 6.54 -8.91 -1.88
C THR A 195 5.18 -8.29 -1.62
N THR A 196 4.15 -9.09 -1.72
CA THR A 196 2.78 -8.77 -1.32
C THR A 196 2.56 -9.27 0.10
N TRP A 197 2.11 -8.37 0.96
CA TRP A 197 1.90 -8.61 2.39
C TRP A 197 0.51 -8.11 2.79
N CYS A 198 -0.33 -9.04 3.24
CA CYS A 198 -1.76 -8.83 3.44
C CYS A 198 -2.14 -9.22 4.86
N ILE A 199 -2.51 -8.24 5.69
CA ILE A 199 -2.86 -8.42 7.10
C ILE A 199 -4.30 -7.98 7.35
N GLN A 200 -5.06 -8.77 8.10
CA GLN A 200 -6.27 -8.33 8.77
C GLN A 200 -5.94 -7.96 10.21
N LYS A 201 -6.20 -6.69 10.59
CA LYS A 201 -5.94 -6.19 11.95
C LYS A 201 -6.75 -6.97 12.98
N TYR A 202 -6.17 -7.28 14.13
CA TYR A 202 -6.89 -7.93 15.22
C TYR A 202 -8.15 -7.15 15.62
N ASN A 203 -9.18 -7.86 16.05
CA ASN A 203 -10.44 -7.30 16.58
C ASN A 203 -10.34 -6.86 18.06
N ARG A 204 -9.18 -6.34 18.48
CA ARG A 204 -8.96 -5.92 19.86
C ARG A 204 -9.27 -4.44 20.04
#